data_e4a56f6dc6b8d7ce407bdc1eb7f9c115
#
_entry.id   e4a56f6dc6b8d7ce407bdc1eb7f9c115
#
_cell.length_a   1.000
_cell.length_b   1.000
_cell.length_c   1.000
_cell.angle_alpha   90.00
_cell.angle_beta   90.00
_cell.angle_gamma   90.00
#
_symmetry.space_group_name_H-M   'P 1'
#
loop_
_entity.id
_entity.type
_entity.pdbx_description
1 polymer ?
#
loop_
_entity_poly.entity_id
_entity_poly.type
_entity_poly.pdbx_seq_one_letter_code
_entity_poly.pdbx_strand_id
1 'polypeptide(L)'
;AQATTPDGAIYSLPWLYGIKYIWGESSRFFYNEAVMKEIGIEEVPQTLDGFVDLLYAVKEAYPDTYPLGGGYSVTSPIFYFLNALGFLGNANNNGLGITLREGEAVLPVGDPLYKEILTLFRQFYEDGIISPDFFTLDSTQLNAAVMNEEVFAYVGPPFTVNSDYEFWSRWNSVYPLTSEYNSTQQWLRYNPVSVGNVCISATSEHAELLCRVFDFLYSDVGTIM
;
A
#
# COMPACT_ATOMS: atom_id res chain seq x y z
N ALA A 1 -19.15 -19.73 -3.64
CA ALA A 1 -18.19 -20.64 -2.99
C ALA A 1 -17.37 -19.97 -1.88
N GLN A 2 -16.83 -18.74 -2.10
CA GLN A 2 -15.96 -18.08 -1.09
C GLN A 2 -16.72 -17.59 0.15
N ALA A 3 -18.00 -17.23 0.05
CA ALA A 3 -18.82 -16.78 1.17
C ALA A 3 -19.51 -17.96 1.91
N THR A 4 -19.36 -19.19 1.41
CA THR A 4 -20.02 -20.38 1.99
C THR A 4 -19.06 -21.04 2.99
N THR A 5 -19.49 -21.18 4.21
CA THR A 5 -18.76 -21.85 5.29
C THR A 5 -18.81 -23.37 5.14
N PRO A 6 -17.96 -24.15 5.85
CA PRO A 6 -17.94 -25.62 5.75
C PRO A 6 -19.26 -26.32 6.06
N ASP A 7 -20.14 -25.68 6.84
CA ASP A 7 -21.50 -26.16 7.12
C ASP A 7 -22.51 -25.86 6.00
N GLY A 8 -22.07 -25.21 4.91
CA GLY A 8 -22.89 -24.84 3.77
C GLY A 8 -23.67 -23.53 3.94
N ALA A 9 -23.54 -22.84 5.06
CA ALA A 9 -24.25 -21.61 5.33
C ALA A 9 -23.49 -20.37 4.83
N ILE A 10 -24.20 -19.25 4.67
CA ILE A 10 -23.67 -17.92 4.34
C ILE A 10 -24.01 -17.00 5.50
N TYR A 11 -23.00 -16.59 6.27
CA TYR A 11 -23.16 -15.76 7.46
C TYR A 11 -22.83 -14.28 7.22
N SER A 12 -22.31 -13.93 6.04
CA SER A 12 -21.94 -12.57 5.73
C SER A 12 -22.14 -12.24 4.25
N LEU A 13 -22.42 -10.99 3.98
CA LEU A 13 -22.44 -10.46 2.62
C LEU A 13 -21.02 -10.11 2.20
N PRO A 14 -20.61 -10.43 0.96
CA PRO A 14 -19.29 -10.12 0.46
C PRO A 14 -19.17 -8.64 0.12
N TRP A 15 -17.97 -8.09 0.25
CA TRP A 15 -17.60 -6.85 -0.42
C TRP A 15 -17.04 -7.20 -1.80
N LEU A 16 -17.59 -6.58 -2.84
CA LEU A 16 -17.16 -6.79 -4.21
C LEU A 16 -16.32 -5.61 -4.66
N TYR A 17 -15.03 -5.86 -4.89
CA TYR A 17 -14.16 -4.89 -5.55
C TYR A 17 -14.29 -5.07 -7.06
N GLY A 18 -14.71 -4.03 -7.77
CA GLY A 18 -14.72 -4.07 -9.25
C GLY A 18 -13.30 -4.36 -9.79
N ILE A 19 -13.21 -5.22 -10.82
CA ILE A 19 -11.92 -5.64 -11.43
C ILE A 19 -11.08 -4.43 -11.93
N LYS A 20 -11.73 -3.29 -12.17
CA LYS A 20 -11.11 -2.04 -12.62
C LYS A 20 -10.96 -0.99 -11.51
N TYR A 21 -11.26 -1.34 -10.26
CA TYR A 21 -11.24 -0.38 -9.17
C TYR A 21 -9.82 -0.20 -8.62
N ILE A 22 -9.48 1.04 -8.30
CA ILE A 22 -8.22 1.45 -7.64
C ILE A 22 -7.88 0.58 -6.42
N TRP A 23 -8.90 0.16 -5.66
CA TRP A 23 -8.77 -0.69 -4.48
C TRP A 23 -8.56 -2.19 -4.80
N GLY A 24 -8.77 -2.61 -6.03
CA GLY A 24 -8.52 -4.00 -6.47
C GLY A 24 -7.04 -4.32 -6.68
N GLU A 25 -6.20 -3.31 -6.65
CA GLU A 25 -4.74 -3.45 -6.72
C GLU A 25 -4.17 -3.17 -5.32
N SER A 26 -3.09 -3.85 -4.96
CA SER A 26 -2.39 -3.63 -3.70
C SER A 26 -2.01 -2.15 -3.52
N SER A 27 -1.83 -1.72 -2.29
CA SER A 27 -1.46 -0.36 -1.94
C SER A 27 -0.35 0.15 -2.86
N ARG A 28 -0.65 1.20 -3.61
CA ARG A 28 0.29 1.80 -4.55
C ARG A 28 1.26 2.70 -3.80
N PHE A 29 2.44 2.78 -4.33
CA PHE A 29 3.47 3.69 -3.86
C PHE A 29 3.40 4.98 -4.68
N PHE A 30 3.32 6.13 -4.01
CA PHE A 30 3.26 7.44 -4.64
C PHE A 30 4.49 8.25 -4.27
N TYR A 31 4.91 9.14 -5.17
CA TYR A 31 5.99 10.08 -4.97
C TYR A 31 5.59 11.47 -5.46
N ASN A 32 6.16 12.51 -4.88
CA ASN A 32 5.94 13.89 -5.29
C ASN A 32 6.80 14.18 -6.52
N GLU A 33 6.19 14.09 -7.70
CA GLU A 33 6.86 14.31 -8.98
C GLU A 33 7.36 15.75 -9.14
N ALA A 34 6.66 16.73 -8.55
CA ALA A 34 7.10 18.11 -8.58
C ALA A 34 8.44 18.28 -7.85
N VAL A 35 8.57 17.72 -6.65
CA VAL A 35 9.83 17.72 -5.87
C VAL A 35 10.94 17.02 -6.63
N MET A 36 10.67 15.87 -7.27
CA MET A 36 11.67 15.16 -8.08
C MET A 36 12.20 16.04 -9.22
N LYS A 37 11.32 16.75 -9.93
CA LYS A 37 11.71 17.66 -11.03
C LYS A 37 12.44 18.91 -10.53
N GLU A 38 12.07 19.44 -9.37
CA GLU A 38 12.76 20.57 -8.75
C GLU A 38 14.24 20.28 -8.45
N ILE A 39 14.58 19.04 -8.12
CA ILE A 39 15.98 18.60 -7.92
C ILE A 39 16.67 18.16 -9.22
N GLY A 40 16.02 18.36 -10.39
CA GLY A 40 16.60 18.10 -11.71
C GLY A 40 16.53 16.64 -12.16
N ILE A 41 15.69 15.81 -11.54
CA ILE A 41 15.46 14.42 -11.95
C ILE A 41 14.15 14.34 -12.73
N GLU A 42 14.24 13.99 -14.02
CA GLU A 42 13.08 14.03 -14.93
C GLU A 42 12.27 12.72 -14.93
N GLU A 43 12.90 11.59 -14.66
CA GLU A 43 12.26 10.27 -14.72
C GLU A 43 12.47 9.50 -13.41
N VAL A 44 11.39 8.90 -12.89
CA VAL A 44 11.47 8.07 -11.69
C VAL A 44 12.22 6.77 -11.99
N PRO A 45 13.23 6.40 -11.18
CA PRO A 45 13.97 5.15 -11.35
C PRO A 45 13.04 3.92 -11.25
N GLN A 46 13.32 2.91 -12.09
CA GLN A 46 12.56 1.67 -12.14
C GLN A 46 13.25 0.52 -11.39
N THR A 47 14.43 0.77 -10.82
CA THR A 47 15.20 -0.20 -10.06
C THR A 47 15.24 0.16 -8.58
N LEU A 48 15.43 -0.85 -7.72
CA LEU A 48 15.57 -0.67 -6.28
C LEU A 48 16.69 0.32 -5.95
N ASP A 49 17.89 0.09 -6.49
CA ASP A 49 19.06 0.93 -6.22
C ASP A 49 18.84 2.37 -6.69
N GLY A 50 18.33 2.56 -7.91
CA GLY A 50 18.04 3.89 -8.43
C GLY A 50 16.96 4.63 -7.61
N PHE A 51 15.99 3.91 -7.06
CA PHE A 51 14.99 4.53 -6.17
C PHE A 51 15.57 4.89 -4.80
N VAL A 52 16.49 4.07 -4.28
CA VAL A 52 17.28 4.39 -3.07
C VAL A 52 18.09 5.66 -3.30
N ASP A 53 18.83 5.75 -4.42
CA ASP A 53 19.60 6.94 -4.79
C ASP A 53 18.72 8.19 -4.88
N LEU A 54 17.50 8.07 -5.44
CA LEU A 54 16.53 9.16 -5.49
C LEU A 54 16.13 9.63 -4.08
N LEU A 55 15.87 8.71 -3.14
CA LEU A 55 15.54 9.09 -1.75
C LEU A 55 16.70 9.88 -1.10
N TYR A 56 17.94 9.47 -1.32
CA TYR A 56 19.11 10.20 -0.82
C TYR A 56 19.28 11.56 -1.48
N ALA A 57 19.04 11.66 -2.80
CA ALA A 57 19.09 12.95 -3.51
C ALA A 57 18.04 13.93 -2.98
N VAL A 58 16.83 13.45 -2.66
CA VAL A 58 15.80 14.26 -2.01
C VAL A 58 16.24 14.68 -0.61
N LYS A 59 16.84 13.78 0.17
CA LYS A 59 17.35 14.11 1.52
C LYS A 59 18.45 15.16 1.50
N GLU A 60 19.33 15.10 0.51
CA GLU A 60 20.39 16.10 0.32
C GLU A 60 19.81 17.48 -0.01
N ALA A 61 18.81 17.53 -0.91
CA ALA A 61 18.14 18.76 -1.31
C ALA A 61 17.24 19.36 -0.21
N TYR A 62 16.60 18.50 0.59
CA TYR A 62 15.66 18.86 1.65
C TYR A 62 16.03 18.17 2.98
N PRO A 63 17.08 18.64 3.69
CA PRO A 63 17.63 17.96 4.88
C PRO A 63 16.65 17.79 6.04
N ASP A 64 15.66 18.68 6.15
CA ASP A 64 14.67 18.69 7.24
C ASP A 64 13.48 17.76 6.97
N THR A 65 13.47 17.04 5.84
CA THR A 65 12.39 16.11 5.47
C THR A 65 12.76 14.65 5.77
N TYR A 66 11.76 13.78 5.74
CA TYR A 66 11.90 12.33 5.76
C TYR A 66 11.41 11.77 4.42
N PRO A 67 12.27 11.63 3.41
CA PRO A 67 11.86 11.30 2.04
C PRO A 67 10.95 10.10 1.90
N LEU A 68 11.13 9.07 2.75
CA LEU A 68 10.31 7.86 2.73
C LEU A 68 9.31 7.85 3.89
N GLY A 69 8.05 8.10 3.56
CA GLY A 69 6.94 8.10 4.51
C GLY A 69 6.34 6.72 4.76
N GLY A 70 5.72 6.61 5.92
CA GLY A 70 5.09 5.40 6.43
C GLY A 70 5.64 5.04 7.80
N GLY A 71 4.95 4.13 8.48
CA GLY A 71 5.36 3.60 9.77
C GLY A 71 5.31 2.08 9.79
N TYR A 72 5.89 1.46 10.82
CA TYR A 72 5.91 0.01 10.94
C TYR A 72 4.50 -0.60 10.90
N SER A 73 3.54 0.03 11.57
CA SER A 73 2.15 -0.43 11.64
C SER A 73 1.18 0.32 10.73
N VAL A 74 1.66 1.35 10.03
CA VAL A 74 0.83 2.21 9.18
C VAL A 74 1.46 2.33 7.81
N THR A 75 0.79 1.75 6.81
CA THR A 75 1.24 1.81 5.41
C THR A 75 2.75 1.64 5.27
N SER A 76 3.26 0.52 5.83
CA SER A 76 4.69 0.27 5.88
C SER A 76 5.31 0.19 4.48
N PRO A 77 6.36 0.95 4.19
CA PRO A 77 7.03 0.90 2.91
C PRO A 77 7.87 -0.37 2.71
N ILE A 78 8.16 -1.15 3.76
CA ILE A 78 9.01 -2.36 3.70
C ILE A 78 8.55 -3.33 2.63
N PHE A 79 7.23 -3.54 2.49
CA PHE A 79 6.70 -4.49 1.51
C PHE A 79 6.99 -4.07 0.05
N TYR A 80 7.11 -2.77 -0.23
CA TYR A 80 7.42 -2.26 -1.55
C TYR A 80 8.85 -2.63 -1.96
N PHE A 81 9.79 -2.53 -1.03
CA PHE A 81 11.17 -2.96 -1.21
C PHE A 81 11.28 -4.48 -1.28
N LEU A 82 10.51 -5.23 -0.48
CA LEU A 82 10.43 -6.69 -0.59
C LEU A 82 9.84 -7.12 -1.95
N ASN A 83 8.90 -6.38 -2.50
CA ASN A 83 8.34 -6.63 -3.83
C ASN A 83 9.44 -6.54 -4.90
N ALA A 84 10.37 -5.59 -4.79
CA ALA A 84 11.51 -5.47 -5.68
C ALA A 84 12.43 -6.70 -5.65
N LEU A 85 12.43 -7.48 -4.57
CA LEU A 85 13.14 -8.75 -4.43
C LEU A 85 12.29 -9.97 -4.86
N GLY A 86 11.08 -9.74 -5.38
CA GLY A 86 10.18 -10.79 -5.84
C GLY A 86 9.22 -11.35 -4.78
N PHE A 87 9.19 -10.79 -3.56
CA PHE A 87 8.21 -11.17 -2.55
C PHE A 87 6.91 -10.38 -2.74
N LEU A 88 5.92 -11.03 -3.33
CA LEU A 88 4.61 -10.42 -3.55
C LEU A 88 3.77 -10.51 -2.27
N GLY A 89 3.70 -9.43 -1.54
CA GLY A 89 2.99 -9.36 -0.27
C GLY A 89 2.00 -8.20 -0.19
N ASN A 90 1.34 -8.11 0.96
CA ASN A 90 0.44 -7.04 1.32
C ASN A 90 1.18 -6.00 2.18
N ALA A 91 0.88 -4.71 1.99
CA ALA A 91 1.41 -3.59 2.76
C ALA A 91 1.30 -3.76 4.29
N ASN A 92 0.28 -4.48 4.75
CA ASN A 92 0.02 -4.67 6.18
C ASN A 92 0.86 -5.79 6.82
N ASN A 93 1.67 -6.50 6.04
CA ASN A 93 2.37 -7.70 6.54
C ASN A 93 3.85 -7.45 6.91
N ASN A 94 4.45 -6.34 6.55
CA ASN A 94 5.88 -6.03 6.80
C ASN A 94 6.84 -7.21 6.49
N GLY A 95 6.45 -8.11 5.57
CA GLY A 95 7.18 -9.34 5.29
C GLY A 95 7.08 -10.44 6.35
N LEU A 96 6.25 -10.25 7.39
CA LEU A 96 6.07 -11.25 8.46
C LEU A 96 5.00 -12.30 8.13
N GLY A 97 4.20 -12.07 7.09
CA GLY A 97 3.17 -13.00 6.62
C GLY A 97 3.62 -13.84 5.43
N ILE A 98 2.77 -14.78 5.04
CA ILE A 98 2.96 -15.57 3.82
C ILE A 98 2.85 -14.63 2.61
N THR A 99 3.84 -14.71 1.74
CA THR A 99 3.90 -14.01 0.45
C THR A 99 4.02 -15.02 -0.68
N LEU A 100 3.90 -14.55 -1.91
CA LEU A 100 4.19 -15.36 -3.10
C LEU A 100 5.54 -14.97 -3.67
N ARG A 101 6.36 -15.95 -4.01
CA ARG A 101 7.59 -15.78 -4.77
C ARG A 101 7.66 -16.90 -5.81
N GLU A 102 7.78 -16.53 -7.08
CA GLU A 102 7.80 -17.50 -8.20
C GLU A 102 6.61 -18.47 -8.23
N GLY A 103 5.45 -18.03 -7.72
CA GLY A 103 4.24 -18.83 -7.62
C GLY A 103 4.14 -19.72 -6.37
N GLU A 104 5.17 -19.74 -5.53
CA GLU A 104 5.20 -20.50 -4.29
C GLU A 104 4.88 -19.63 -3.07
N ALA A 105 4.23 -20.24 -2.08
CA ALA A 105 3.95 -19.59 -0.80
C ALA A 105 5.20 -19.64 0.09
N VAL A 106 5.73 -18.48 0.44
CA VAL A 106 6.97 -18.35 1.22
C VAL A 106 6.78 -17.43 2.42
N LEU A 107 7.63 -17.60 3.42
CA LEU A 107 7.79 -16.68 4.54
C LEU A 107 9.08 -15.87 4.34
N PRO A 108 9.01 -14.58 3.97
CA PRO A 108 10.19 -13.76 3.71
C PRO A 108 11.17 -13.72 4.89
N VAL A 109 10.65 -13.71 6.12
CA VAL A 109 11.46 -13.62 7.35
C VAL A 109 12.53 -14.72 7.48
N GLY A 110 12.35 -15.85 6.81
CA GLY A 110 13.32 -16.95 6.75
C GLY A 110 14.35 -16.83 5.63
N ASP A 111 14.19 -15.87 4.71
CA ASP A 111 15.04 -15.69 3.55
C ASP A 111 16.18 -14.68 3.84
N PRO A 112 17.44 -14.96 3.41
CA PRO A 112 18.54 -14.01 3.56
C PRO A 112 18.25 -12.61 2.99
N LEU A 113 17.50 -12.51 1.89
CA LEU A 113 17.14 -11.23 1.25
C LEU A 113 16.25 -10.35 2.16
N TYR A 114 15.47 -10.96 3.04
CA TYR A 114 14.71 -10.19 4.03
C TYR A 114 15.64 -9.43 4.99
N LYS A 115 16.76 -10.05 5.38
CA LYS A 115 17.78 -9.39 6.21
C LYS A 115 18.43 -8.21 5.48
N GLU A 116 18.63 -8.29 4.18
CA GLU A 116 19.15 -7.17 3.37
C GLU A 116 18.21 -5.97 3.41
N ILE A 117 16.91 -6.18 3.23
CA ILE A 117 15.91 -5.11 3.36
C ILE A 117 15.87 -4.52 4.77
N LEU A 118 15.94 -5.33 5.82
CA LEU A 118 16.00 -4.81 7.19
C LEU A 118 17.27 -4.00 7.45
N THR A 119 18.39 -4.40 6.86
CA THR A 119 19.66 -3.67 6.94
C THR A 119 19.55 -2.32 6.22
N LEU A 120 18.94 -2.29 5.03
CA LEU A 120 18.64 -1.05 4.30
C LEU A 120 17.73 -0.12 5.11
N PHE A 121 16.65 -0.64 5.71
CA PHE A 121 15.75 0.17 6.54
C PHE A 121 16.39 0.67 7.83
N ARG A 122 17.30 -0.10 8.41
CA ARG A 122 18.14 0.38 9.52
C ARG A 122 19.00 1.57 9.08
N GLN A 123 19.64 1.48 7.91
CA GLN A 123 20.42 2.58 7.37
C GLN A 123 19.52 3.80 7.08
N PHE A 124 18.33 3.61 6.48
CA PHE A 124 17.36 4.68 6.29
C PHE A 124 16.97 5.39 7.60
N TYR A 125 16.88 4.64 8.68
CA TYR A 125 16.59 5.20 10.00
C TYR A 125 17.79 6.02 10.51
N GLU A 126 19.00 5.48 10.41
CA GLU A 126 20.24 6.15 10.85
C GLU A 126 20.53 7.43 10.04
N ASP A 127 20.22 7.42 8.74
CA ASP A 127 20.46 8.55 7.82
C ASP A 127 19.27 9.55 7.74
N GLY A 128 18.18 9.28 8.46
CA GLY A 128 16.98 10.14 8.47
C GLY A 128 16.21 10.14 7.16
N ILE A 129 16.27 9.07 6.38
CA ILE A 129 15.42 8.82 5.21
C ILE A 129 13.99 8.48 5.64
N ILE A 130 13.82 7.78 6.77
CA ILE A 130 12.54 7.55 7.44
C ILE A 130 12.47 8.30 8.76
N SER A 131 11.25 8.59 9.20
CA SER A 131 11.02 9.29 10.48
C SER A 131 11.59 8.53 11.69
N PRO A 132 12.16 9.22 12.69
CA PRO A 132 12.53 8.61 13.96
C PRO A 132 11.34 7.99 14.68
N ASP A 133 10.12 8.45 14.39
CA ASP A 133 8.87 7.92 14.93
C ASP A 133 8.32 6.73 14.15
N PHE A 134 9.09 6.14 13.23
CA PHE A 134 8.67 5.06 12.34
C PHE A 134 7.91 3.92 13.04
N PHE A 135 8.29 3.57 14.27
CA PHE A 135 7.67 2.48 15.02
C PHE A 135 6.38 2.87 15.77
N THR A 136 6.16 4.17 15.99
CA THR A 136 5.06 4.71 16.79
C THR A 136 4.10 5.60 15.99
N LEU A 137 4.48 5.95 14.77
CA LEU A 137 3.75 6.83 13.89
C LEU A 137 2.38 6.23 13.55
N ASP A 138 1.33 7.06 13.71
CA ASP A 138 -0.04 6.72 13.32
C ASP A 138 -0.44 7.35 11.97
N SER A 139 -1.62 6.98 11.48
CA SER A 139 -2.12 7.48 10.19
C SER A 139 -2.38 8.99 10.19
N THR A 140 -2.74 9.60 11.32
CA THR A 140 -2.97 11.03 11.43
C THR A 140 -1.66 11.80 11.29
N GLN A 141 -0.62 11.31 11.95
CA GLN A 141 0.73 11.89 11.88
C GLN A 141 1.31 11.73 10.47
N LEU A 142 1.16 10.56 9.84
CA LEU A 142 1.60 10.36 8.46
C LEU A 142 0.88 11.30 7.50
N ASN A 143 -0.44 11.42 7.59
CA ASN A 143 -1.21 12.33 6.75
C ASN A 143 -0.78 13.79 6.94
N ALA A 144 -0.49 14.20 8.17
CA ALA A 144 0.03 15.54 8.44
C ALA A 144 1.41 15.77 7.78
N ALA A 145 2.32 14.80 7.89
CA ALA A 145 3.64 14.87 7.26
C ALA A 145 3.54 14.93 5.73
N VAL A 146 2.62 14.16 5.12
CA VAL A 146 2.36 14.21 3.67
C VAL A 146 1.77 15.58 3.27
N MET A 147 0.81 16.12 4.05
CA MET A 147 0.23 17.45 3.78
C MET A 147 1.25 18.59 3.90
N ASN A 148 2.20 18.47 4.82
CA ASN A 148 3.26 19.45 5.04
C ASN A 148 4.44 19.29 4.08
N GLU A 149 4.38 18.33 3.15
CA GLU A 149 5.47 17.98 2.22
C GLU A 149 6.78 17.58 2.91
N GLU A 150 6.68 17.04 4.13
CA GLU A 150 7.81 16.47 4.88
C GLU A 150 8.21 15.09 4.35
N VAL A 151 7.36 14.50 3.49
CA VAL A 151 7.49 13.17 2.90
C VAL A 151 7.48 13.29 1.38
N PHE A 152 8.47 12.69 0.73
CA PHE A 152 8.56 12.64 -0.73
C PHE A 152 7.82 11.46 -1.35
N ALA A 153 7.93 10.28 -0.74
CA ALA A 153 7.29 9.05 -1.24
C ALA A 153 6.64 8.26 -0.11
N TYR A 154 5.46 7.70 -0.34
CA TYR A 154 4.74 6.92 0.67
C TYR A 154 3.74 5.94 0.03
N VAL A 155 3.21 5.03 0.85
CA VAL A 155 2.16 4.09 0.47
C VAL A 155 0.80 4.72 0.74
N GLY A 156 0.03 4.96 -0.30
CA GLY A 156 -1.33 5.49 -0.19
C GLY A 156 -1.60 6.62 -1.19
N PRO A 157 -2.85 6.74 -1.66
CA PRO A 157 -3.19 7.74 -2.67
C PRO A 157 -3.29 9.14 -2.05
N PRO A 158 -2.58 10.14 -2.60
CA PRO A 158 -2.52 11.49 -2.03
C PRO A 158 -3.88 12.20 -1.98
N PHE A 159 -4.82 11.88 -2.87
CA PHE A 159 -6.18 12.44 -2.85
C PHE A 159 -7.00 12.02 -1.62
N THR A 160 -6.59 10.97 -0.88
CA THR A 160 -7.23 10.61 0.39
C THR A 160 -6.71 11.44 1.56
N VAL A 161 -5.54 12.02 1.42
CA VAL A 161 -4.93 12.92 2.42
C VAL A 161 -5.47 14.33 2.23
N ASN A 162 -5.48 14.80 0.99
CA ASN A 162 -6.02 16.11 0.62
C ASN A 162 -6.75 16.00 -0.73
N SER A 163 -8.04 16.37 -0.77
CA SER A 163 -8.87 16.32 -1.98
C SER A 163 -8.62 17.49 -2.93
N ASP A 164 -7.79 18.47 -2.57
CA ASP A 164 -7.43 19.56 -3.44
C ASP A 164 -6.63 19.05 -4.65
N TYR A 165 -7.10 19.40 -5.85
CA TYR A 165 -6.48 19.02 -7.10
C TYR A 165 -5.04 19.56 -7.23
N GLU A 166 -4.78 20.78 -6.80
CA GLU A 166 -3.44 21.37 -6.85
C GLU A 166 -2.45 20.56 -6.00
N PHE A 167 -2.89 20.04 -4.87
CA PHE A 167 -2.07 19.22 -4.02
C PHE A 167 -1.77 17.86 -4.65
N TRP A 168 -2.81 17.05 -4.94
CA TRP A 168 -2.57 15.67 -5.35
C TRP A 168 -2.11 15.54 -6.82
N SER A 169 -2.31 16.55 -7.67
CA SER A 169 -1.79 16.56 -9.05
C SER A 169 -0.26 16.64 -9.14
N ARG A 170 0.41 17.01 -8.05
CA ARG A 170 1.88 17.01 -7.93
C ARG A 170 2.45 15.61 -7.70
N TRP A 171 1.59 14.64 -7.38
CA TRP A 171 1.98 13.28 -7.04
C TRP A 171 1.73 12.32 -8.21
N ASN A 172 2.64 11.37 -8.37
CA ASN A 172 2.50 10.28 -9.34
C ASN A 172 2.76 8.94 -8.67
N SER A 173 2.33 7.84 -9.30
CA SER A 173 2.55 6.50 -8.78
C SER A 173 3.84 5.90 -9.33
N VAL A 174 4.56 5.19 -8.48
CA VAL A 174 5.72 4.40 -8.90
C VAL A 174 5.27 3.01 -9.35
N TYR A 175 5.86 2.51 -10.44
CA TYR A 175 5.74 1.11 -10.84
C TYR A 175 6.47 0.21 -9.82
N PRO A 176 6.13 -1.09 -9.74
CA PRO A 176 6.94 -2.05 -8.99
C PRO A 176 8.40 -1.96 -9.43
N LEU A 177 9.31 -1.87 -8.46
CA LEU A 177 10.73 -1.81 -8.76
C LEU A 177 11.26 -3.18 -9.17
N THR A 178 12.26 -3.17 -10.01
CA THR A 178 13.09 -4.35 -10.31
C THR A 178 14.37 -4.33 -9.49
N SER A 179 15.05 -5.48 -9.41
CA SER A 179 16.39 -5.63 -8.81
C SER A 179 17.15 -6.74 -9.51
N GLU A 180 18.38 -7.01 -9.10
CA GLU A 180 19.13 -8.18 -9.57
C GLU A 180 18.41 -9.52 -9.25
N TYR A 181 17.58 -9.55 -8.21
CA TYR A 181 16.82 -10.74 -7.77
C TYR A 181 15.45 -10.87 -8.45
N ASN A 182 14.93 -9.81 -9.04
CA ASN A 182 13.62 -9.80 -9.67
C ASN A 182 13.54 -8.78 -10.81
N SER A 183 13.49 -9.29 -12.01
CA SER A 183 13.36 -8.48 -13.24
C SER A 183 11.91 -8.18 -13.63
N THR A 184 10.92 -8.71 -12.89
CA THR A 184 9.51 -8.59 -13.23
C THR A 184 8.82 -7.52 -12.41
N GLN A 185 8.27 -6.52 -13.07
CA GLN A 185 7.43 -5.50 -12.44
C GLN A 185 6.01 -6.02 -12.26
N GLN A 186 5.65 -6.39 -11.03
CA GLN A 186 4.31 -6.91 -10.73
C GLN A 186 3.82 -6.50 -9.35
N TRP A 187 2.52 -6.26 -9.23
CA TRP A 187 1.83 -6.05 -7.97
C TRP A 187 0.99 -7.26 -7.60
N LEU A 188 0.87 -7.52 -6.29
CA LEU A 188 -0.16 -8.42 -5.80
C LEU A 188 -1.52 -7.80 -6.06
N ARG A 189 -2.40 -8.53 -6.72
CA ARG A 189 -3.82 -8.15 -6.85
C ARG A 189 -4.61 -8.74 -5.70
N TYR A 190 -5.45 -7.92 -5.09
CA TYR A 190 -6.41 -8.41 -4.12
C TYR A 190 -7.45 -9.30 -4.81
N ASN A 191 -7.95 -10.28 -4.03
CA ASN A 191 -9.15 -11.00 -4.44
C ASN A 191 -10.30 -9.98 -4.60
N PRO A 192 -10.99 -9.97 -5.76
CA PRO A 192 -12.10 -9.04 -5.97
C PRO A 192 -13.29 -9.26 -5.04
N VAL A 193 -13.27 -10.34 -4.26
CA VAL A 193 -14.32 -10.68 -3.29
C VAL A 193 -13.71 -10.77 -1.90
N SER A 194 -14.11 -9.88 -0.99
CA SER A 194 -13.80 -9.97 0.43
C SER A 194 -15.03 -10.45 1.19
N VAL A 195 -14.88 -11.45 2.04
CA VAL A 195 -15.97 -12.02 2.85
C VAL A 195 -15.91 -11.50 4.29
N GLY A 196 -17.03 -11.53 5.00
CA GLY A 196 -17.09 -11.15 6.41
C GLY A 196 -17.24 -9.65 6.68
N ASN A 197 -17.44 -8.81 5.67
CA ASN A 197 -17.51 -7.36 5.85
C ASN A 197 -18.84 -6.86 6.40
N VAL A 198 -19.95 -7.52 6.07
CA VAL A 198 -21.29 -7.15 6.53
C VAL A 198 -22.00 -8.38 7.03
N CYS A 199 -22.49 -8.31 8.27
CA CYS A 199 -23.33 -9.33 8.86
C CYS A 199 -24.63 -8.69 9.36
N ILE A 200 -25.72 -9.43 9.23
CA ILE A 200 -27.02 -9.04 9.82
C ILE A 200 -27.16 -9.81 11.12
N SER A 201 -27.51 -9.11 12.21
CA SER A 201 -27.72 -9.76 13.50
C SER A 201 -28.82 -10.82 13.40
N ALA A 202 -28.60 -12.01 13.95
CA ALA A 202 -29.60 -13.09 14.01
C ALA A 202 -30.84 -12.69 14.81
N THR A 203 -30.77 -11.68 15.67
CA THR A 203 -31.88 -11.16 16.47
C THR A 203 -32.57 -9.96 15.82
N SER A 204 -32.19 -9.57 14.59
CA SER A 204 -32.81 -8.45 13.88
C SER A 204 -34.23 -8.81 13.43
N GLU A 205 -35.21 -8.01 13.81
CA GLU A 205 -36.60 -8.12 13.34
C GLU A 205 -36.73 -7.65 11.87
N HIS A 206 -35.69 -7.02 11.30
CA HIS A 206 -35.70 -6.43 9.96
C HIS A 206 -34.72 -7.11 8.99
N ALA A 207 -34.34 -8.37 9.24
CA ALA A 207 -33.32 -9.07 8.45
C ALA A 207 -33.66 -9.10 6.95
N GLU A 208 -34.92 -9.38 6.58
CA GLU A 208 -35.36 -9.39 5.19
C GLU A 208 -35.24 -8.00 4.53
N LEU A 209 -35.64 -6.94 5.24
CA LEU A 209 -35.52 -5.57 4.75
C LEU A 209 -34.06 -5.19 4.52
N LEU A 210 -33.19 -5.53 5.46
CA LEU A 210 -31.75 -5.28 5.33
C LEU A 210 -31.15 -6.04 4.15
N CYS A 211 -31.54 -7.30 3.91
CA CYS A 211 -31.11 -8.02 2.71
C CYS A 211 -31.53 -7.30 1.42
N ARG A 212 -32.76 -6.76 1.36
CA ARG A 212 -33.23 -6.00 0.18
C ARG A 212 -32.46 -4.69 -0.01
N VAL A 213 -32.09 -4.01 1.08
CA VAL A 213 -31.24 -2.82 1.01
C VAL A 213 -29.87 -3.14 0.43
N PHE A 214 -29.23 -4.22 0.90
CA PHE A 214 -27.95 -4.65 0.35
C PHE A 214 -28.06 -5.14 -1.08
N ASP A 215 -29.13 -5.85 -1.46
CA ASP A 215 -29.38 -6.27 -2.84
C ASP A 215 -29.49 -5.04 -3.77
N PHE A 216 -30.18 -3.99 -3.32
CA PHE A 216 -30.22 -2.72 -4.05
C PHE A 216 -28.81 -2.10 -4.17
N LEU A 217 -28.00 -2.07 -3.10
CA LEU A 217 -26.65 -1.51 -3.14
C LEU A 217 -25.70 -2.29 -4.06
N TYR A 218 -25.94 -3.59 -4.30
CA TYR A 218 -25.20 -4.37 -5.26
C TYR A 218 -25.70 -4.23 -6.70
N SER A 219 -26.83 -3.54 -6.92
CA SER A 219 -27.31 -3.25 -8.28
C SER A 219 -26.51 -2.15 -8.94
N ASP A 220 -26.59 -2.07 -10.29
CA ASP A 220 -25.92 -1.02 -11.08
C ASP A 220 -26.29 0.40 -10.58
N VAL A 221 -27.56 0.61 -10.20
CA VAL A 221 -28.04 1.89 -9.69
C VAL A 221 -27.47 2.21 -8.31
N GLY A 222 -27.46 1.23 -7.40
CA GLY A 222 -26.92 1.41 -6.04
C GLY A 222 -25.39 1.59 -6.03
N THR A 223 -24.71 1.06 -7.03
CA THR A 223 -23.22 1.20 -7.17
C THR A 223 -22.83 2.58 -7.69
N ILE A 224 -23.71 3.30 -8.40
CA ILE A 224 -23.43 4.62 -8.97
C ILE A 224 -23.81 5.77 -8.01
N MET A 225 -24.70 5.51 -7.05
CA MET A 225 -25.12 6.48 -6.04
C MET A 225 -24.07 6.73 -4.98
#